data_76b21a34004a0928fb025cf8592621d3
#
_entry.id   76b21a34004a0928fb025cf8592621d3
#
_cell.length_a   1.000
_cell.length_b   1.000
_cell.length_c   1.000
_cell.angle_alpha   90.00
_cell.angle_beta   90.00
_cell.angle_gamma   90.00
#
_symmetry.space_group_name_H-M   'P 1'
#
loop_
_entity.id
_entity.type
_entity.pdbx_description
1 polymer ?
#
loop_
_entity_poly.entity_id
_entity_poly.type
_entity_poly.pdbx_seq_one_letter_code
_entity_poly.pdbx_strand_id
1 'polypeptide(L)' 'MKAKDDKCCICGKQAVAYYPCVDPDIPSHPYCADHLEEAMIDMAKVVWKDNKGMQAMAIQMAKIAAEKYIKE' A
#
# COMPACT_ATOMS: atom_id res chain seq x y z
N MET A 1 -6.44 14.06 -0.11
CA MET A 1 -7.33 13.91 1.07
C MET A 1 -6.62 13.09 2.15
N LYS A 2 -6.67 13.55 3.37
CA LYS A 2 -5.99 12.87 4.46
C LYS A 2 -6.85 11.74 5.03
N ALA A 3 -6.23 10.64 5.35
CA ALA A 3 -6.91 9.48 5.91
C ALA A 3 -6.94 9.51 7.44
N LYS A 4 -6.94 10.70 8.02
CA LYS A 4 -6.81 10.87 9.47
C LYS A 4 -7.89 10.17 10.27
N ASP A 5 -9.13 10.28 9.82
CA ASP A 5 -10.26 9.77 10.57
C ASP A 5 -10.67 8.36 10.16
N ASP A 6 -9.95 7.79 9.20
CA ASP A 6 -10.27 6.46 8.71
C ASP A 6 -9.40 5.41 9.40
N LYS A 7 -9.94 4.21 9.47
CA LYS A 7 -9.22 3.08 10.04
C LYS A 7 -8.74 2.15 8.94
N CYS A 8 -7.61 1.51 9.17
CA CYS A 8 -7.10 0.51 8.25
C CYS A 8 -8.17 -0.55 8.00
N CYS A 9 -8.42 -0.87 6.74
CA CYS A 9 -9.45 -1.84 6.39
C CYS A 9 -9.08 -3.28 6.77
N ILE A 10 -7.84 -3.50 7.19
CA ILE A 10 -7.38 -4.83 7.55
C ILE A 10 -7.31 -5.02 9.06
N CYS A 11 -6.66 -4.11 9.78
CA CYS A 11 -6.41 -4.28 11.21
C CYS A 11 -7.15 -3.30 12.11
N GLY A 12 -7.76 -2.27 11.55
CA GLY A 12 -8.51 -1.28 12.32
C GLY A 12 -7.67 -0.21 12.98
N LYS A 13 -6.37 -0.21 12.78
CA LYS A 13 -5.51 0.87 13.27
C LYS A 13 -5.74 2.12 12.43
N GLN A 14 -5.30 3.25 12.94
CA GLN A 14 -5.47 4.50 12.21
C GLN A 14 -4.75 4.42 10.86
N ALA A 15 -5.46 4.79 9.80
CA ALA A 15 -4.90 4.79 8.45
C ALA A 15 -3.97 5.98 8.26
N VAL A 16 -2.92 5.79 7.48
CA VAL A 16 -1.99 6.86 7.14
C VAL A 16 -2.17 7.34 5.70
N ALA A 17 -2.76 6.50 4.85
CA ALA A 17 -2.97 6.85 3.45
C ALA A 17 -4.00 5.94 2.81
N TYR A 18 -4.52 6.38 1.67
CA TYR A 18 -5.36 5.55 0.83
C TYR A 18 -4.51 4.98 -0.30
N TYR A 19 -4.77 3.74 -0.67
CA TYR A 19 -4.08 3.11 -1.77
C TYR A 19 -5.05 2.25 -2.58
N PRO A 20 -4.94 2.26 -3.92
CA PRO A 20 -5.81 1.42 -4.75
C PRO A 20 -5.62 -0.05 -4.44
N CYS A 21 -6.73 -0.76 -4.37
CA CYS A 21 -6.73 -2.19 -4.16
C CYS A 21 -6.50 -2.91 -5.49
N VAL A 22 -6.19 -4.20 -5.43
CA VAL A 22 -6.04 -5.02 -6.64
C VAL A 22 -7.38 -5.18 -7.36
N ASP A 23 -8.46 -5.04 -6.62
CA ASP A 23 -9.81 -5.16 -7.15
C ASP A 23 -10.19 -3.88 -7.91
N PRO A 24 -10.45 -3.98 -9.23
CA PRO A 24 -10.77 -2.80 -10.04
C PRO A 24 -12.11 -2.14 -9.67
N ASP A 25 -12.99 -2.85 -8.99
CA ASP A 25 -14.28 -2.30 -8.60
C ASP A 25 -14.19 -1.43 -7.35
N ILE A 26 -13.05 -1.47 -6.65
CA ILE A 26 -12.86 -0.70 -5.43
C ILE A 26 -11.76 0.33 -5.69
N PRO A 27 -12.11 1.63 -5.65
CA PRO A 27 -11.15 2.68 -6.04
C PRO A 27 -9.94 2.78 -5.13
N SER A 28 -10.14 2.70 -3.82
CA SER A 28 -9.03 2.75 -2.88
C SER A 28 -9.51 2.39 -1.48
N HIS A 29 -8.57 1.95 -0.65
CA HIS A 29 -8.83 1.60 0.74
C HIS A 29 -7.88 2.34 1.66
N PRO A 30 -8.30 2.67 2.88
CA PRO A 30 -7.38 3.21 3.88
C PRO A 30 -6.51 2.10 4.46
N TYR A 31 -5.23 2.41 4.65
CA TYR A 31 -4.28 1.44 5.21
C TYR A 31 -3.41 2.12 6.27
N CYS A 32 -3.08 1.38 7.31
CA CYS A 32 -2.05 1.80 8.24
C CYS A 32 -0.68 1.60 7.59
N ALA A 33 0.38 2.11 8.22
CA ALA A 33 1.72 2.05 7.63
C ALA A 33 2.13 0.62 7.27
N ASP A 34 1.85 -0.34 8.17
CA ASP A 34 2.25 -1.73 7.95
C ASP A 34 1.51 -2.36 6.78
N HIS A 35 0.20 -2.13 6.71
CA HIS A 35 -0.60 -2.73 5.65
C HIS A 35 -0.52 -1.97 4.34
N LEU A 36 -0.13 -0.70 4.40
CA LEU A 36 0.13 0.07 3.18
C LEU A 36 1.30 -0.54 2.42
N GLU A 37 2.37 -0.90 3.13
CA GLU A 37 3.50 -1.58 2.51
C GLU A 37 3.06 -2.87 1.84
N GLU A 38 2.28 -3.67 2.56
CA GLU A 38 1.78 -4.93 2.04
C GLU A 38 0.90 -4.74 0.80
N ALA A 39 0.03 -3.72 0.84
CA ALA A 39 -0.83 -3.42 -0.30
C ALA A 39 -0.02 -3.02 -1.53
N MET A 40 1.02 -2.22 -1.33
CA MET A 40 1.90 -1.80 -2.41
C MET A 40 2.66 -2.97 -3.01
N ILE A 41 3.11 -3.89 -2.16
CA ILE A 41 3.82 -5.09 -2.60
C ILE A 41 2.90 -5.98 -3.43
N ASP A 42 1.67 -6.17 -2.96
CA ASP A 42 0.69 -6.97 -3.70
C ASP A 42 0.39 -6.37 -5.06
N MET A 43 0.23 -5.05 -5.11
CA MET A 43 -0.02 -4.36 -6.37
C MET A 43 1.16 -4.54 -7.34
N ALA A 44 2.38 -4.46 -6.82
CA ALA A 44 3.57 -4.65 -7.65
C ALA A 44 3.60 -6.04 -8.26
N LYS A 45 3.21 -7.05 -7.50
CA LYS A 45 3.18 -8.42 -7.99
C LYS A 45 2.15 -8.62 -9.08
N VAL A 46 1.06 -7.89 -9.04
CA VAL A 46 0.02 -7.96 -10.05
C VAL A 46 0.42 -7.19 -11.31
N VAL A 47 0.90 -5.96 -11.14
CA VAL A 47 1.25 -5.09 -12.27
C VAL A 47 2.46 -5.62 -13.02
N TRP A 48 3.45 -6.10 -12.29
CA TRP A 48 4.71 -6.56 -12.87
C TRP A 48 4.87 -8.08 -12.80
N LYS A 49 3.77 -8.81 -12.90
CA LYS A 49 3.80 -10.27 -12.76
C LYS A 49 4.71 -10.95 -13.76
N ASP A 50 4.85 -10.39 -14.96
CA ASP A 50 5.67 -10.95 -16.03
C ASP A 50 7.05 -10.30 -16.10
N ASN A 51 7.37 -9.39 -15.20
CA ASN A 51 8.66 -8.70 -15.17
C ASN A 51 9.20 -8.66 -13.76
N LYS A 52 9.98 -9.67 -13.40
CA LYS A 52 10.49 -9.82 -12.04
C LYS A 52 11.45 -8.71 -11.64
N GLY A 53 12.19 -8.16 -12.59
CA GLY A 53 13.09 -7.05 -12.33
C GLY A 53 12.34 -5.81 -11.87
N MET A 54 11.29 -5.44 -12.60
CA MET A 54 10.45 -4.30 -12.23
C MET A 54 9.66 -4.59 -10.96
N GLN A 55 9.22 -5.84 -10.80
CA GLN A 55 8.52 -6.23 -9.57
C GLN A 55 9.39 -6.00 -8.34
N ALA A 56 10.64 -6.45 -8.39
CA ALA A 56 11.56 -6.28 -7.28
C ALA A 56 11.81 -4.80 -6.97
N MET A 57 11.96 -3.98 -8.01
CA MET A 57 12.14 -2.55 -7.84
C MET A 57 10.93 -1.91 -7.21
N ALA A 58 9.74 -2.26 -7.68
CA ALA A 58 8.49 -1.71 -7.13
C ALA A 58 8.31 -2.11 -5.67
N ILE A 59 8.66 -3.34 -5.31
CA ILE A 59 8.58 -3.80 -3.92
C ILE A 59 9.53 -2.99 -3.04
N GLN A 60 10.73 -2.74 -3.51
CA GLN A 60 11.70 -1.95 -2.77
C GLN A 60 11.20 -0.53 -2.57
N MET A 61 10.64 0.07 -3.60
CA MET A 61 10.05 1.40 -3.50
C MET A 61 8.89 1.45 -2.50
N ALA A 62 8.10 0.38 -2.45
CA ALA A 62 7.01 0.28 -1.48
C ALA A 62 7.52 0.31 -0.05
N LYS A 63 8.60 -0.40 0.21
CA LYS A 63 9.21 -0.42 1.55
C LYS A 63 9.74 0.95 1.94
N ILE A 64 10.36 1.65 1.01
CA ILE A 64 10.88 3.00 1.26
C ILE A 64 9.73 3.97 1.54
N ALA A 65 8.68 3.89 0.75
CA ALA A 65 7.52 4.76 0.93
C ALA A 65 6.84 4.53 2.28
N ALA A 66 6.65 3.26 2.66
CA ALA A 66 6.03 2.92 3.94
C ALA A 66 6.87 3.40 5.13
N GLU A 67 8.19 3.35 4.99
CA GLU A 67 9.09 3.80 6.04
C GLU A 67 8.86 5.26 6.41
N LYS A 68 8.51 6.08 5.44
CA LYS A 68 8.25 7.50 5.69
C LYS A 68 7.09 7.70 6.66
N TYR A 69 6.07 6.88 6.54
CA TYR A 69 4.90 6.98 7.42
C TYR A 69 5.19 6.45 8.81
N ILE A 70 6.03 5.42 8.89
CA ILE A 70 6.40 4.84 10.18
C ILE A 70 7.22 5.81 11.01
N LYS A 71 8.11 6.56 10.36
CA LYS A 71 8.99 7.51 11.05
C LYS A 71 8.29 8.79 11.48
N GLU A 72 7.16 9.07 10.91
CA GLU A 72 6.38 10.24 11.32
C GLU A 72 5.57 9.93 12.57
#